data_0c2169017a4f73d1bb8958fff7765e2c
#
_entry.id   0c2169017a4f73d1bb8958fff7765e2c
#
_cell.length_a   1.000
_cell.length_b   1.000
_cell.length_c   1.000
_cell.angle_alpha   90.00
_cell.angle_beta   90.00
_cell.angle_gamma   90.00
#
_symmetry.space_group_name_H-M   'P 1'
#
loop_
_entity.id
_entity.type
_entity.pdbx_description
1 polymer ?
#
loop_
_entity_poly.entity_id
_entity_poly.type
_entity_poly.pdbx_seq_one_letter_code
_entity_poly.pdbx_strand_id
1 'polypeptide(L)'
;MFAEMGFKTFRMSIGWSRIFPKGDEAEANEAGLAFYEDVFRECKKYGIEPLVTITHFDCPMHLIREYGGWKNRRLIELYKKLVTVLFTRYKGLVKYWITFNEINMILHLPFMGAGLQFEEGEDQEQAKYISAHHELVASAWATKIAHEIDPENKVGCMMAAGNYYPYSCRPEDVWAALGKDRENMLFIDVQARGYYPNYAKKLFEKKNIDLGMTAEDEEILREHTVDFISFSYYSSRCITTQENVGETIGNAFKGTKNPYLPSSQWGWQIDPLGLRTTMNTLYDRYQKPLFIVENGLGAKDELIPDGKGSWTVDDDYRIEYLKAHIEAFKAAVEEDGVELLGYTTWGCIDLVSASTGEMSKRYGFIYVDRKDDGSGTLARYRKKSFYWYKQGIESNGENLEPLKA
;
A
#
# COMPACT_ATOMS: atom_id res chain seq x y z
N MET A 1 6.50 11.70 19.84
CA MET A 1 5.21 12.03 19.19
C MET A 1 4.38 10.77 18.86
N PHE A 2 4.88 9.77 18.12
CA PHE A 2 4.10 8.55 17.79
C PHE A 2 3.70 7.76 19.04
N ALA A 3 4.63 7.54 19.96
CA ALA A 3 4.34 6.92 21.27
C ALA A 3 3.36 7.77 22.10
N GLU A 4 3.45 9.10 22.04
CA GLU A 4 2.51 10.01 22.68
C GLU A 4 1.09 9.90 22.10
N MET A 5 0.96 9.65 20.79
CA MET A 5 -0.32 9.35 20.16
C MET A 5 -0.87 7.97 20.51
N GLY A 6 -0.05 7.11 21.11
CA GLY A 6 -0.46 5.76 21.48
C GLY A 6 -0.40 4.76 20.35
N PHE A 7 0.39 4.99 19.28
CA PHE A 7 0.54 4.05 18.17
C PHE A 7 0.85 2.65 18.66
N LYS A 8 0.13 1.67 18.10
CA LYS A 8 0.37 0.24 18.35
C LYS A 8 1.20 -0.38 17.23
N THR A 9 1.10 0.18 16.04
CA THR A 9 1.82 -0.26 14.85
C THR A 9 2.38 0.95 14.11
N PHE A 10 3.58 0.80 13.57
CA PHE A 10 4.19 1.77 12.66
C PHE A 10 4.60 1.08 11.37
N ARG A 11 3.96 1.45 10.26
CA ARG A 11 4.32 0.93 8.95
C ARG A 11 5.39 1.79 8.31
N MET A 12 6.42 1.14 7.80
CA MET A 12 7.51 1.75 7.04
C MET A 12 8.05 0.79 5.99
N SER A 13 8.83 1.29 5.05
CA SER A 13 9.56 0.47 4.08
C SER A 13 11.06 0.47 4.34
N ILE A 14 11.72 -0.57 3.84
CA ILE A 14 13.17 -0.64 3.74
C ILE A 14 13.58 -0.21 2.33
N GLY A 15 14.55 0.69 2.21
CA GLY A 15 15.13 1.02 0.93
C GLY A 15 16.09 -0.09 0.48
N TRP A 16 15.79 -0.80 -0.60
CA TRP A 16 16.67 -1.86 -1.13
C TRP A 16 18.10 -1.36 -1.33
N SER A 17 18.26 -0.18 -1.92
CA SER A 17 19.57 0.44 -2.14
C SER A 17 20.30 0.91 -0.88
N ARG A 18 19.66 0.94 0.29
CA ARG A 18 20.34 1.13 1.56
C ARG A 18 21.01 -0.15 2.06
N ILE A 19 20.46 -1.30 1.68
CA ILE A 19 20.97 -2.62 2.08
C ILE A 19 21.95 -3.15 1.03
N PHE A 20 21.60 -3.04 -0.24
CA PHE A 20 22.43 -3.35 -1.39
C PHE A 20 22.38 -2.17 -2.37
N PRO A 21 23.35 -1.24 -2.35
CA PRO A 21 23.32 0.00 -3.11
C PRO A 21 23.07 -0.16 -4.61
N LYS A 22 23.62 -1.21 -5.23
CA LYS A 22 23.37 -1.60 -6.62
C LYS A 22 22.27 -2.67 -6.73
N GLY A 23 22.03 -3.43 -5.68
CA GLY A 23 21.07 -4.54 -5.62
C GLY A 23 21.68 -5.92 -5.85
N ASP A 24 22.90 -6.02 -6.38
CA ASP A 24 23.57 -7.27 -6.73
C ASP A 24 24.92 -7.51 -6.03
N GLU A 25 25.28 -6.66 -5.05
CA GLU A 25 26.52 -6.82 -4.29
C GLU A 25 26.56 -8.17 -3.57
N ALA A 26 27.78 -8.67 -3.31
CA ALA A 26 27.99 -9.91 -2.57
C ALA A 26 27.54 -9.77 -1.11
N GLU A 27 27.83 -8.65 -0.47
CA GLU A 27 27.56 -8.39 0.94
C GLU A 27 26.64 -7.19 1.14
N ALA A 28 25.83 -7.24 2.19
CA ALA A 28 24.94 -6.16 2.56
C ALA A 28 25.70 -4.99 3.22
N ASN A 29 25.18 -3.80 3.06
CA ASN A 29 25.68 -2.58 3.72
C ASN A 29 25.29 -2.58 5.20
N GLU A 30 26.26 -2.80 6.07
CA GLU A 30 26.05 -2.86 7.53
C GLU A 30 25.47 -1.56 8.08
N ALA A 31 25.89 -0.40 7.56
CA ALA A 31 25.35 0.89 8.02
C ALA A 31 23.84 1.02 7.70
N GLY A 32 23.39 0.50 6.57
CA GLY A 32 21.97 0.44 6.21
C GLY A 32 21.18 -0.50 7.13
N LEU A 33 21.74 -1.67 7.43
CA LEU A 33 21.12 -2.64 8.34
C LEU A 33 21.02 -2.08 9.77
N ALA A 34 22.07 -1.47 10.29
CA ALA A 34 22.09 -0.89 11.63
C ALA A 34 21.09 0.26 11.78
N PHE A 35 20.94 1.10 10.75
CA PHE A 35 19.95 2.19 10.74
C PHE A 35 18.54 1.68 10.99
N TYR A 36 18.09 0.65 10.25
CA TYR A 36 16.75 0.09 10.43
C TYR A 36 16.61 -0.67 11.75
N GLU A 37 17.68 -1.35 12.20
CA GLU A 37 17.67 -2.01 13.51
C GLU A 37 17.41 -1.00 14.63
N ASP A 38 18.06 0.15 14.61
CA ASP A 38 17.86 1.22 15.59
C ASP A 38 16.41 1.73 15.57
N VAL A 39 15.83 1.91 14.37
CA VAL A 39 14.41 2.30 14.23
C VAL A 39 13.49 1.25 14.85
N PHE A 40 13.70 -0.03 14.57
CA PHE A 40 12.85 -1.11 15.09
C PHE A 40 13.01 -1.27 16.61
N ARG A 41 14.21 -1.15 17.14
CA ARG A 41 14.46 -1.14 18.60
C ARG A 41 13.79 0.04 19.28
N GLU A 42 13.82 1.22 18.67
CA GLU A 42 13.13 2.40 19.20
C GLU A 42 11.60 2.19 19.19
N CYS A 43 11.02 1.59 18.14
CA CYS A 43 9.60 1.21 18.12
C CYS A 43 9.26 0.25 19.27
N LYS A 44 10.03 -0.82 19.43
CA LYS A 44 9.83 -1.82 20.51
C LYS A 44 9.91 -1.22 21.91
N LYS A 45 10.81 -0.27 22.13
CA LYS A 45 10.95 0.46 23.41
C LYS A 45 9.63 1.12 23.85
N TYR A 46 8.81 1.55 22.91
CA TYR A 46 7.51 2.17 23.15
C TYR A 46 6.32 1.22 22.95
N GLY A 47 6.55 -0.07 22.77
CA GLY A 47 5.48 -1.04 22.51
C GLY A 47 4.80 -0.87 21.14
N ILE A 48 5.49 -0.27 20.18
CA ILE A 48 5.03 -0.09 18.80
C ILE A 48 5.55 -1.26 17.96
N GLU A 49 4.66 -2.02 17.35
CA GLU A 49 5.02 -3.13 16.45
C GLU A 49 5.38 -2.60 15.06
N PRO A 50 6.59 -2.86 14.55
CA PRO A 50 6.93 -2.53 13.17
C PRO A 50 6.15 -3.40 12.18
N LEU A 51 5.57 -2.77 11.17
CA LEU A 51 5.03 -3.43 9.97
C LEU A 51 5.88 -2.99 8.79
N VAL A 52 6.66 -3.90 8.23
CA VAL A 52 7.72 -3.56 7.29
C VAL A 52 7.38 -3.97 5.87
N THR A 53 7.29 -3.00 4.97
CA THR A 53 7.22 -3.23 3.52
C THR A 53 8.63 -3.38 2.97
N ILE A 54 8.91 -4.52 2.35
CA ILE A 54 10.27 -4.85 1.87
C ILE A 54 10.62 -3.98 0.67
N THR A 55 9.71 -3.87 -0.30
CA THR A 55 9.90 -3.05 -1.50
C THR A 55 8.73 -2.11 -1.71
N HIS A 56 9.01 -0.80 -1.76
CA HIS A 56 8.01 0.25 -1.94
C HIS A 56 8.40 1.18 -3.10
N PHE A 57 8.29 0.67 -4.33
CA PHE A 57 8.61 1.40 -5.57
C PHE A 57 10.07 1.86 -5.66
N ASP A 58 11.00 1.11 -5.10
CA ASP A 58 12.39 1.51 -4.92
C ASP A 58 13.41 0.51 -5.50
N CYS A 59 13.08 -0.10 -6.64
CA CYS A 59 14.01 -0.96 -7.34
C CYS A 59 15.33 -0.20 -7.62
N PRO A 60 16.51 -0.73 -7.22
CA PRO A 60 17.78 -0.06 -7.45
C PRO A 60 18.02 0.25 -8.93
N MET A 61 18.42 1.49 -9.24
CA MET A 61 18.61 1.93 -10.62
C MET A 61 19.65 1.10 -11.40
N HIS A 62 20.62 0.51 -10.72
CA HIS A 62 21.57 -0.40 -11.33
C HIS A 62 20.86 -1.65 -11.87
N LEU A 63 19.93 -2.25 -11.08
CA LEU A 63 19.16 -3.40 -11.54
C LEU A 63 18.25 -3.06 -12.73
N ILE A 64 17.76 -1.82 -12.79
CA ILE A 64 16.97 -1.35 -13.93
C ILE A 64 17.84 -1.24 -15.18
N ARG A 65 19.02 -0.64 -15.06
CA ARG A 65 19.93 -0.38 -16.19
C ARG A 65 20.61 -1.63 -16.71
N GLU A 66 21.10 -2.49 -15.81
CA GLU A 66 21.87 -3.68 -16.18
C GLU A 66 20.99 -4.89 -16.50
N TYR A 67 19.84 -5.03 -15.84
CA TYR A 67 19.00 -6.20 -15.97
C TYR A 67 17.63 -5.92 -16.58
N GLY A 68 17.24 -4.65 -16.75
CA GLY A 68 15.91 -4.28 -17.26
C GLY A 68 14.80 -4.38 -16.21
N GLY A 69 15.15 -4.27 -14.92
CA GLY A 69 14.19 -4.38 -13.82
C GLY A 69 13.60 -5.79 -13.70
N TRP A 70 12.38 -5.88 -13.22
CA TRP A 70 11.70 -7.14 -12.99
C TRP A 70 11.35 -7.95 -14.25
N LYS A 71 11.60 -7.44 -15.46
CA LYS A 71 11.57 -8.26 -16.68
C LYS A 71 12.57 -9.42 -16.59
N ASN A 72 13.66 -9.21 -15.88
CA ASN A 72 14.72 -10.21 -15.75
C ASN A 72 14.49 -11.11 -14.54
N ARG A 73 14.36 -12.41 -14.81
CA ARG A 73 14.14 -13.42 -13.78
C ARG A 73 15.23 -13.45 -12.69
N ARG A 74 16.44 -12.95 -12.99
CA ARG A 74 17.53 -12.84 -12.02
C ARG A 74 17.14 -12.03 -10.77
N LEU A 75 16.21 -11.08 -10.89
CA LEU A 75 15.75 -10.29 -9.75
C LEU A 75 15.09 -11.15 -8.68
N ILE A 76 14.54 -12.31 -9.02
CA ILE A 76 14.01 -13.25 -8.03
C ILE A 76 15.14 -13.69 -7.07
N GLU A 77 16.30 -14.07 -7.60
CA GLU A 77 17.44 -14.50 -6.78
C GLU A 77 18.04 -13.36 -5.95
N LEU A 78 18.10 -12.17 -6.52
CA LEU A 78 18.56 -10.97 -5.82
C LEU A 78 17.60 -10.58 -4.70
N TYR A 79 16.30 -10.71 -4.92
CA TYR A 79 15.28 -10.47 -3.91
C TYR A 79 15.30 -11.53 -2.79
N LYS A 80 15.49 -12.82 -3.12
CA LYS A 80 15.69 -13.89 -2.13
C LYS A 80 16.86 -13.57 -1.20
N LYS A 81 17.95 -13.05 -1.77
CA LYS A 81 19.11 -12.62 -0.99
C LYS A 81 18.78 -11.46 -0.06
N LEU A 82 18.08 -10.43 -0.56
CA LEU A 82 17.62 -9.29 0.22
C LEU A 82 16.78 -9.76 1.42
N VAL A 83 15.73 -10.52 1.16
CA VAL A 83 14.80 -10.95 2.22
C VAL A 83 15.45 -11.87 3.24
N THR A 84 16.39 -12.72 2.82
CA THR A 84 17.15 -13.60 3.73
C THR A 84 17.95 -12.74 4.73
N VAL A 85 18.62 -11.71 4.26
CA VAL A 85 19.38 -10.78 5.10
C VAL A 85 18.44 -10.06 6.07
N LEU A 86 17.30 -9.55 5.59
CA LEU A 86 16.35 -8.80 6.41
C LEU A 86 15.71 -9.68 7.50
N PHE A 87 15.20 -10.85 7.14
CA PHE A 87 14.55 -11.76 8.10
C PHE A 87 15.53 -12.29 9.14
N THR A 88 16.79 -12.53 8.74
CA THR A 88 17.83 -12.96 9.67
C THR A 88 18.23 -11.85 10.62
N ARG A 89 18.50 -10.66 10.08
CA ARG A 89 18.97 -9.51 10.88
C ARG A 89 17.93 -9.02 11.88
N TYR A 90 16.66 -8.99 11.47
CA TYR A 90 15.60 -8.40 12.28
C TYR A 90 14.72 -9.43 12.99
N LYS A 91 15.17 -10.70 13.06
CA LYS A 91 14.51 -11.75 13.83
C LYS A 91 14.24 -11.29 15.27
N GLY A 92 12.99 -11.43 15.72
CA GLY A 92 12.54 -10.98 17.03
C GLY A 92 12.30 -9.46 17.17
N LEU A 93 12.69 -8.65 16.17
CA LEU A 93 12.39 -7.22 16.12
C LEU A 93 11.18 -6.91 15.24
N VAL A 94 11.07 -7.58 14.11
CA VAL A 94 9.97 -7.41 13.14
C VAL A 94 9.27 -8.74 12.96
N LYS A 95 7.95 -8.74 13.12
CA LYS A 95 7.09 -9.91 12.92
C LYS A 95 6.25 -9.81 11.65
N TYR A 96 5.81 -8.60 11.29
CA TYR A 96 4.88 -8.37 10.18
C TYR A 96 5.60 -7.77 8.98
N TRP A 97 5.49 -8.45 7.84
CA TRP A 97 6.16 -8.11 6.60
C TRP A 97 5.19 -8.02 5.44
N ILE A 98 5.41 -7.08 4.54
CA ILE A 98 4.72 -6.96 3.26
C ILE A 98 5.76 -7.06 2.16
N THR A 99 5.56 -7.90 1.17
CA THR A 99 6.56 -8.15 0.13
C THR A 99 6.71 -6.99 -0.83
N PHE A 100 5.63 -6.59 -1.49
CA PHE A 100 5.60 -5.50 -2.47
C PHE A 100 4.46 -4.53 -2.16
N ASN A 101 4.76 -3.23 -2.21
CA ASN A 101 3.74 -2.20 -2.10
C ASN A 101 2.89 -2.17 -3.37
N GLU A 102 1.56 -2.16 -3.22
CA GLU A 102 0.60 -1.97 -4.33
C GLU A 102 1.00 -2.71 -5.62
N ILE A 103 1.21 -4.03 -5.54
CA ILE A 103 1.75 -4.84 -6.64
C ILE A 103 0.96 -4.69 -7.96
N ASN A 104 -0.34 -4.40 -7.89
CA ASN A 104 -1.18 -4.17 -9.06
C ASN A 104 -0.87 -2.85 -9.79
N MET A 105 -0.10 -1.95 -9.16
CA MET A 105 0.32 -0.69 -9.79
C MET A 105 1.30 -0.89 -10.94
N ILE A 106 1.90 -2.06 -11.08
CA ILE A 106 2.74 -2.40 -12.25
C ILE A 106 2.00 -2.20 -13.57
N LEU A 107 0.68 -2.39 -13.61
CA LEU A 107 -0.12 -2.19 -14.81
C LEU A 107 -0.26 -0.71 -15.19
N HIS A 108 -0.21 0.20 -14.20
CA HIS A 108 -0.46 1.63 -14.34
C HIS A 108 0.80 2.49 -14.27
N LEU A 109 1.74 2.11 -13.41
CA LEU A 109 3.01 2.79 -13.16
C LEU A 109 4.18 1.78 -13.27
N PRO A 110 4.44 1.22 -14.46
CA PRO A 110 5.36 0.10 -14.63
C PRO A 110 6.80 0.40 -14.22
N PHE A 111 7.27 1.65 -14.38
CA PHE A 111 8.59 2.05 -13.91
C PHE A 111 8.67 2.02 -12.37
N MET A 112 7.69 2.58 -11.68
CA MET A 112 7.67 2.59 -10.22
C MET A 112 7.42 1.18 -9.66
N GLY A 113 6.47 0.46 -10.23
CA GLY A 113 6.06 -0.88 -9.76
C GLY A 113 7.15 -1.92 -9.94
N ALA A 114 7.82 -1.95 -11.09
CA ALA A 114 8.74 -3.03 -11.46
C ALA A 114 10.04 -2.58 -12.15
N GLY A 115 10.36 -1.30 -12.11
CA GLY A 115 11.57 -0.77 -12.76
C GLY A 115 11.56 -0.93 -14.29
N LEU A 116 10.39 -0.90 -14.92
CA LEU A 116 10.27 -1.14 -16.35
C LEU A 116 10.57 0.13 -17.18
N GLN A 117 11.51 0.00 -18.07
CA GLN A 117 11.74 0.92 -19.17
C GLN A 117 11.49 0.14 -20.47
N PHE A 118 10.66 0.70 -21.34
CA PHE A 118 10.28 0.04 -22.59
C PHE A 118 11.13 0.54 -23.73
N GLU A 119 11.53 -0.38 -24.61
CA GLU A 119 12.18 -0.07 -25.87
C GLU A 119 11.14 0.19 -26.96
N GLU A 120 11.56 0.83 -28.05
CA GLU A 120 10.68 1.06 -29.19
C GLU A 120 10.22 -0.29 -29.81
N GLY A 121 8.90 -0.48 -29.94
CA GLY A 121 8.31 -1.70 -30.45
C GLY A 121 8.20 -2.86 -29.46
N GLU A 122 8.61 -2.67 -28.20
CA GLU A 122 8.43 -3.69 -27.16
C GLU A 122 6.95 -3.90 -26.83
N ASP A 123 6.54 -5.15 -26.68
CA ASP A 123 5.19 -5.49 -26.15
C ASP A 123 5.13 -5.18 -24.65
N GLN A 124 4.58 -4.02 -24.33
CA GLN A 124 4.50 -3.53 -22.95
C GLN A 124 3.59 -4.40 -22.06
N GLU A 125 2.53 -4.98 -22.61
CA GLU A 125 1.63 -5.85 -21.84
C GLU A 125 2.36 -7.15 -21.45
N GLN A 126 3.05 -7.77 -22.41
CA GLN A 126 3.92 -8.92 -22.15
C GLN A 126 4.95 -8.62 -21.08
N ALA A 127 5.66 -7.47 -21.18
CA ALA A 127 6.69 -7.07 -20.23
C ALA A 127 6.13 -6.85 -18.81
N LYS A 128 4.97 -6.20 -18.68
CA LYS A 128 4.30 -5.99 -17.39
C LYS A 128 3.91 -7.30 -16.71
N TYR A 129 3.30 -8.23 -17.45
CA TYR A 129 2.83 -9.49 -16.86
C TYR A 129 3.97 -10.47 -16.55
N ILE A 130 5.05 -10.52 -17.35
CA ILE A 130 6.25 -11.27 -16.98
C ILE A 130 6.86 -10.70 -15.69
N SER A 131 7.01 -9.38 -15.60
CA SER A 131 7.57 -8.74 -14.42
C SER A 131 6.71 -8.99 -13.18
N ALA A 132 5.39 -8.88 -13.32
CA ALA A 132 4.45 -9.23 -12.26
C ALA A 132 4.59 -10.69 -11.83
N HIS A 133 4.76 -11.62 -12.78
CA HIS A 133 5.01 -13.03 -12.47
C HIS A 133 6.28 -13.21 -11.64
N HIS A 134 7.37 -12.55 -12.00
CA HIS A 134 8.61 -12.61 -11.23
C HIS A 134 8.46 -12.03 -9.82
N GLU A 135 7.73 -10.94 -9.64
CA GLU A 135 7.43 -10.40 -8.30
C GLU A 135 6.53 -11.34 -7.48
N LEU A 136 5.54 -11.98 -8.10
CA LEU A 136 4.67 -12.96 -7.44
C LEU A 136 5.48 -14.19 -6.97
N VAL A 137 6.37 -14.71 -7.81
CA VAL A 137 7.29 -15.81 -7.45
C VAL A 137 8.24 -15.37 -6.33
N ALA A 138 8.83 -14.18 -6.43
CA ALA A 138 9.69 -13.61 -5.39
C ALA A 138 8.95 -13.44 -4.05
N SER A 139 7.68 -13.04 -4.08
CA SER A 139 6.82 -12.94 -2.90
C SER A 139 6.58 -14.29 -2.24
N ALA A 140 6.35 -15.35 -3.01
CA ALA A 140 6.20 -16.70 -2.49
C ALA A 140 7.51 -17.22 -1.86
N TRP A 141 8.65 -16.99 -2.50
CA TRP A 141 9.96 -17.28 -1.93
C TRP A 141 10.22 -16.51 -0.64
N ALA A 142 9.85 -15.23 -0.58
CA ALA A 142 9.97 -14.43 0.65
C ALA A 142 9.13 -15.02 1.78
N THR A 143 7.91 -15.46 1.49
CA THR A 143 7.03 -16.11 2.48
C THR A 143 7.65 -17.40 3.02
N LYS A 144 8.18 -18.26 2.13
CA LYS A 144 8.90 -19.45 2.52
C LYS A 144 10.08 -19.15 3.44
N ILE A 145 10.98 -18.27 2.98
CA ILE A 145 12.21 -17.92 3.71
C ILE A 145 11.88 -17.28 5.07
N ALA A 146 10.86 -16.43 5.12
CA ALA A 146 10.41 -15.81 6.38
C ALA A 146 10.01 -16.86 7.42
N HIS A 147 9.18 -17.84 7.02
CA HIS A 147 8.71 -18.91 7.91
C HIS A 147 9.81 -19.89 8.30
N GLU A 148 10.77 -20.16 7.41
CA GLU A 148 11.95 -21.03 7.72
C GLU A 148 12.88 -20.36 8.74
N ILE A 149 13.10 -19.05 8.64
CA ILE A 149 13.96 -18.30 9.57
C ILE A 149 13.27 -18.11 10.92
N ASP A 150 11.99 -17.77 10.90
CA ASP A 150 11.17 -17.60 12.09
C ASP A 150 9.70 -17.92 11.81
N PRO A 151 9.16 -19.02 12.37
CA PRO A 151 7.75 -19.39 12.18
C PRO A 151 6.74 -18.37 12.71
N GLU A 152 7.17 -17.44 13.56
CA GLU A 152 6.32 -16.34 14.05
C GLU A 152 6.15 -15.20 13.03
N ASN A 153 6.97 -15.14 11.99
CA ASN A 153 6.83 -14.17 10.92
C ASN A 153 5.47 -14.30 10.23
N LYS A 154 4.86 -13.15 9.95
CA LYS A 154 3.64 -13.03 9.18
C LYS A 154 3.90 -12.21 7.93
N VAL A 155 3.66 -12.80 6.78
CA VAL A 155 3.93 -12.19 5.47
C VAL A 155 2.62 -11.89 4.76
N GLY A 156 2.43 -10.64 4.37
CA GLY A 156 1.26 -10.16 3.64
C GLY A 156 1.58 -9.75 2.21
N CYS A 157 0.56 -9.77 1.38
CA CYS A 157 0.53 -9.05 0.11
C CYS A 157 -0.06 -7.66 0.30
N MET A 158 0.09 -6.78 -0.68
CA MET A 158 -0.55 -5.47 -0.67
C MET A 158 -1.00 -5.04 -2.05
N MET A 159 -2.21 -4.50 -2.14
CA MET A 159 -2.77 -3.94 -3.35
C MET A 159 -3.30 -2.51 -3.15
N ALA A 160 -3.29 -1.72 -4.21
CA ALA A 160 -4.10 -0.50 -4.30
C ALA A 160 -5.56 -0.92 -4.51
N ALA A 161 -6.37 -0.85 -3.46
CA ALA A 161 -7.73 -1.33 -3.46
C ALA A 161 -8.77 -0.24 -3.78
N GLY A 162 -10.01 -0.67 -3.93
CA GLY A 162 -11.19 0.09 -4.26
C GLY A 162 -11.97 -0.62 -5.36
N ASN A 163 -13.19 -1.06 -5.03
CA ASN A 163 -14.06 -1.74 -5.99
C ASN A 163 -14.47 -0.79 -7.11
N TYR A 164 -14.68 -1.34 -8.29
CA TYR A 164 -15.29 -0.61 -9.39
C TYR A 164 -16.82 -0.71 -9.31
N TYR A 165 -17.47 0.44 -9.15
CA TYR A 165 -18.91 0.54 -9.32
C TYR A 165 -19.26 0.63 -10.82
N PRO A 166 -20.27 -0.09 -11.30
CA PRO A 166 -20.87 0.23 -12.59
C PRO A 166 -21.55 1.60 -12.49
N TYR A 167 -21.31 2.49 -13.45
CA TYR A 167 -21.94 3.81 -13.48
C TYR A 167 -23.47 3.73 -13.55
N SER A 168 -23.96 2.70 -14.20
CA SER A 168 -25.39 2.41 -14.30
C SER A 168 -25.67 0.91 -14.16
N CYS A 169 -26.95 0.54 -14.01
CA CYS A 169 -27.38 -0.85 -14.00
C CYS A 169 -27.39 -1.53 -15.39
N ARG A 170 -26.85 -0.91 -16.42
CA ARG A 170 -26.67 -1.54 -17.74
C ARG A 170 -25.78 -2.77 -17.61
N PRO A 171 -26.18 -3.92 -18.22
CA PRO A 171 -25.35 -5.14 -18.13
C PRO A 171 -23.91 -4.94 -18.61
N GLU A 172 -23.68 -4.06 -19.61
CA GLU A 172 -22.36 -3.75 -20.14
C GLU A 172 -21.48 -3.02 -19.10
N ASP A 173 -22.05 -2.08 -18.33
CA ASP A 173 -21.34 -1.39 -17.25
C ASP A 173 -21.00 -2.35 -16.10
N VAL A 174 -21.95 -3.23 -15.74
CA VAL A 174 -21.72 -4.28 -14.71
C VAL A 174 -20.61 -5.24 -15.15
N TRP A 175 -20.62 -5.64 -16.43
CA TRP A 175 -19.58 -6.52 -16.97
C TRP A 175 -18.21 -5.84 -17.01
N ALA A 176 -18.16 -4.55 -17.38
CA ALA A 176 -16.92 -3.76 -17.36
C ALA A 176 -16.35 -3.61 -15.95
N ALA A 177 -17.20 -3.35 -14.93
CA ALA A 177 -16.78 -3.26 -13.53
C ALA A 177 -16.17 -4.59 -13.04
N LEU A 178 -16.83 -5.72 -13.30
CA LEU A 178 -16.29 -7.04 -12.99
C LEU A 178 -14.93 -7.29 -13.67
N GLY A 179 -14.77 -6.86 -14.92
CA GLY A 179 -13.52 -6.97 -15.66
C GLY A 179 -12.38 -6.20 -15.01
N LYS A 180 -12.66 -4.98 -14.56
CA LYS A 180 -11.68 -4.13 -13.88
C LYS A 180 -11.31 -4.64 -12.48
N ASP A 181 -12.27 -5.13 -11.73
CA ASP A 181 -11.98 -5.76 -10.44
C ASP A 181 -11.08 -7.00 -10.60
N ARG A 182 -11.34 -7.84 -11.60
CA ARG A 182 -10.48 -9.00 -11.92
C ARG A 182 -9.06 -8.61 -12.30
N GLU A 183 -8.89 -7.53 -13.07
CA GLU A 183 -7.58 -7.01 -13.47
C GLU A 183 -6.74 -6.64 -12.23
N ASN A 184 -7.33 -6.00 -11.23
CA ASN A 184 -6.65 -5.64 -10.00
C ASN A 184 -6.44 -6.83 -9.05
N MET A 185 -7.43 -7.70 -8.91
CA MET A 185 -7.40 -8.83 -7.98
C MET A 185 -6.53 -9.98 -8.44
N LEU A 186 -6.14 -10.04 -9.72
CA LEU A 186 -5.30 -11.10 -10.29
C LEU A 186 -4.07 -11.37 -9.44
N PHE A 187 -3.38 -10.33 -9.01
CA PHE A 187 -2.15 -10.41 -8.23
C PHE A 187 -2.40 -11.04 -6.85
N ILE A 188 -3.45 -10.59 -6.19
CA ILE A 188 -3.81 -11.09 -4.86
C ILE A 188 -4.37 -12.51 -4.94
N ASP A 189 -5.11 -12.84 -6.01
CA ASP A 189 -5.54 -14.21 -6.27
C ASP A 189 -4.35 -15.18 -6.27
N VAL A 190 -3.25 -14.80 -6.93
CA VAL A 190 -2.05 -15.63 -6.97
C VAL A 190 -1.36 -15.69 -5.60
N GLN A 191 -1.15 -14.56 -4.94
CA GLN A 191 -0.47 -14.51 -3.64
C GLN A 191 -1.27 -15.20 -2.52
N ALA A 192 -2.60 -15.12 -2.55
CA ALA A 192 -3.46 -15.67 -1.50
C ALA A 192 -3.92 -17.11 -1.76
N ARG A 193 -4.03 -17.53 -3.04
CA ARG A 193 -4.52 -18.85 -3.43
C ARG A 193 -3.44 -19.78 -3.99
N GLY A 194 -2.31 -19.22 -4.42
CA GLY A 194 -1.17 -19.97 -4.93
C GLY A 194 -1.27 -20.41 -6.39
N TYR A 195 -2.19 -19.87 -7.16
CA TYR A 195 -2.34 -20.21 -8.58
C TYR A 195 -3.02 -19.08 -9.38
N TYR A 196 -2.77 -19.07 -10.67
CA TYR A 196 -3.48 -18.17 -11.60
C TYR A 196 -4.91 -18.67 -11.85
N PRO A 197 -5.94 -17.85 -11.56
CA PRO A 197 -7.32 -18.25 -11.82
C PRO A 197 -7.62 -18.35 -13.32
N ASN A 198 -8.68 -19.10 -13.69
CA ASN A 198 -8.99 -19.36 -15.09
C ASN A 198 -9.21 -18.10 -15.92
N TYR A 199 -9.80 -17.04 -15.34
CA TYR A 199 -9.97 -15.77 -16.05
C TYR A 199 -8.64 -15.12 -16.43
N ALA A 200 -7.59 -15.28 -15.58
CA ALA A 200 -6.25 -14.78 -15.87
C ALA A 200 -5.59 -15.59 -17.00
N LYS A 201 -5.71 -16.92 -16.95
CA LYS A 201 -5.22 -17.80 -18.04
C LYS A 201 -5.86 -17.46 -19.38
N LYS A 202 -7.17 -17.18 -19.40
CA LYS A 202 -7.88 -16.74 -20.60
C LYS A 202 -7.48 -15.34 -21.05
N LEU A 203 -7.17 -14.44 -20.14
CA LEU A 203 -6.60 -13.13 -20.46
C LEU A 203 -5.24 -13.28 -21.17
N PHE A 204 -4.36 -14.13 -20.64
CA PHE A 204 -3.04 -14.39 -21.22
C PHE A 204 -3.14 -15.03 -22.60
N GLU A 205 -4.00 -16.06 -22.77
CA GLU A 205 -4.27 -16.64 -24.09
C GLU A 205 -4.75 -15.58 -25.11
N LYS A 206 -5.72 -14.75 -24.72
CA LYS A 206 -6.28 -13.70 -25.60
C LYS A 206 -5.26 -12.65 -26.01
N LYS A 207 -4.34 -12.31 -25.10
CA LYS A 207 -3.29 -11.29 -25.32
C LYS A 207 -1.97 -11.87 -25.82
N ASN A 208 -1.88 -13.19 -26.05
CA ASN A 208 -0.67 -13.92 -26.39
C ASN A 208 0.48 -13.68 -25.39
N ILE A 209 0.16 -13.59 -24.10
CA ILE A 209 1.14 -13.40 -23.02
C ILE A 209 1.68 -14.76 -22.59
N ASP A 210 3.00 -14.93 -22.67
CA ASP A 210 3.73 -16.06 -22.09
C ASP A 210 4.50 -15.58 -20.86
N LEU A 211 4.14 -16.11 -19.69
CA LEU A 211 4.80 -15.78 -18.43
C LEU A 211 6.18 -16.41 -18.29
N GLY A 212 6.53 -17.40 -19.13
CA GLY A 212 7.74 -18.22 -18.94
C GLY A 212 7.71 -18.99 -17.61
N MET A 213 6.51 -19.35 -17.13
CA MET A 213 6.33 -20.02 -15.83
C MET A 213 6.94 -21.41 -15.85
N THR A 214 7.74 -21.72 -14.82
CA THR A 214 8.37 -23.03 -14.63
C THR A 214 7.57 -23.91 -13.64
N ALA A 215 7.87 -25.21 -13.60
CA ALA A 215 7.28 -26.11 -12.62
C ALA A 215 7.65 -25.71 -11.17
N GLU A 216 8.85 -25.17 -10.95
CA GLU A 216 9.28 -24.63 -9.65
C GLU A 216 8.45 -23.40 -9.26
N ASP A 217 8.09 -22.54 -10.23
CA ASP A 217 7.21 -21.39 -9.96
C ASP A 217 5.82 -21.84 -9.53
N GLU A 218 5.25 -22.84 -10.20
CA GLU A 218 3.95 -23.39 -9.81
C GLU A 218 3.97 -23.97 -8.39
N GLU A 219 5.04 -24.69 -8.05
CA GLU A 219 5.22 -25.31 -6.73
C GLU A 219 5.36 -24.25 -5.64
N ILE A 220 6.27 -23.28 -5.81
CA ILE A 220 6.52 -22.25 -4.78
C ILE A 220 5.30 -21.37 -4.55
N LEU A 221 4.58 -20.99 -5.61
CA LEU A 221 3.34 -20.22 -5.51
C LEU A 221 2.26 -20.98 -4.73
N ARG A 222 2.07 -22.28 -5.03
CA ARG A 222 1.05 -23.12 -4.42
C ARG A 222 1.31 -23.34 -2.93
N GLU A 223 2.56 -23.55 -2.53
CA GLU A 223 2.92 -23.97 -1.18
C GLU A 223 3.15 -22.82 -0.20
N HIS A 224 3.43 -21.63 -0.72
CA HIS A 224 3.82 -20.48 0.11
C HIS A 224 2.97 -19.26 -0.14
N THR A 225 1.66 -19.40 0.13
CA THR A 225 0.71 -18.26 0.08
C THR A 225 0.88 -17.34 1.29
N VAL A 226 0.47 -16.09 1.13
CA VAL A 226 0.57 -15.06 2.18
C VAL A 226 -0.32 -15.36 3.40
N ASP A 227 0.08 -14.87 4.58
CA ASP A 227 -0.66 -15.05 5.83
C ASP A 227 -1.84 -14.10 5.96
N PHE A 228 -1.74 -12.87 5.42
CA PHE A 228 -2.77 -11.86 5.48
C PHE A 228 -2.81 -11.02 4.19
N ILE A 229 -3.94 -10.35 3.97
CA ILE A 229 -4.15 -9.44 2.85
C ILE A 229 -4.06 -8.01 3.35
N SER A 230 -3.16 -7.20 2.80
CA SER A 230 -3.13 -5.78 3.09
C SER A 230 -3.44 -4.93 1.85
N PHE A 231 -3.91 -3.73 2.10
CA PHE A 231 -4.29 -2.83 1.02
C PHE A 231 -4.27 -1.36 1.43
N SER A 232 -4.09 -0.50 0.43
CA SER A 232 -4.39 0.92 0.50
C SER A 232 -5.83 1.18 0.06
N TYR A 233 -6.50 2.12 0.72
CA TYR A 233 -7.80 2.60 0.31
C TYR A 233 -7.86 4.12 0.41
N TYR A 234 -8.12 4.80 -0.69
CA TYR A 234 -8.30 6.25 -0.75
C TYR A 234 -9.65 6.64 -1.34
N SER A 235 -10.15 5.83 -2.27
CA SER A 235 -11.43 6.05 -2.94
C SER A 235 -11.91 4.76 -3.60
N SER A 236 -13.23 4.61 -3.77
CA SER A 236 -13.80 3.67 -4.73
C SER A 236 -13.60 4.18 -6.16
N ARG A 237 -13.89 3.35 -7.12
CA ARG A 237 -13.76 3.64 -8.55
C ARG A 237 -15.11 3.46 -9.23
N CYS A 238 -15.28 4.08 -10.39
CA CYS A 238 -16.46 3.92 -11.20
C CYS A 238 -16.06 3.71 -12.66
N ILE A 239 -16.86 2.95 -13.41
CA ILE A 239 -16.62 2.69 -14.82
C ILE A 239 -17.93 2.68 -15.60
N THR A 240 -17.89 3.13 -16.84
CA THR A 240 -18.99 3.05 -17.81
C THR A 240 -18.47 2.69 -19.18
N THR A 241 -19.35 2.11 -19.98
CA THR A 241 -19.18 1.90 -21.42
C THR A 241 -19.84 3.02 -22.24
N GLN A 242 -20.44 4.02 -21.58
CA GLN A 242 -21.09 5.16 -22.22
C GLN A 242 -20.08 6.24 -22.55
N GLU A 243 -20.30 6.94 -23.67
CA GLU A 243 -19.50 8.11 -24.04
C GLU A 243 -19.96 9.37 -23.29
N ASN A 244 -19.06 10.38 -23.21
CA ASN A 244 -19.34 11.70 -22.68
C ASN A 244 -19.77 11.75 -21.19
N VAL A 245 -19.30 10.81 -20.38
CA VAL A 245 -19.45 10.84 -18.92
C VAL A 245 -18.22 11.49 -18.29
N GLY A 246 -18.42 12.27 -17.22
CA GLY A 246 -17.33 12.98 -16.55
C GLY A 246 -16.27 12.03 -15.99
N GLU A 247 -15.01 12.45 -16.06
CA GLU A 247 -13.85 11.70 -15.58
C GLU A 247 -13.36 12.20 -14.22
N THR A 248 -12.68 11.34 -13.49
CA THR A 248 -11.98 11.64 -12.23
C THR A 248 -10.65 10.90 -12.18
N ILE A 249 -9.76 11.35 -11.30
CA ILE A 249 -8.48 10.68 -11.01
C ILE A 249 -8.40 10.47 -9.51
N GLY A 250 -8.02 9.28 -9.07
CA GLY A 250 -7.76 8.99 -7.66
C GLY A 250 -6.67 7.92 -7.54
N ASN A 251 -5.68 8.15 -6.68
CA ASN A 251 -4.54 7.26 -6.45
C ASN A 251 -3.93 6.69 -7.75
N ALA A 252 -3.60 7.59 -8.72
CA ALA A 252 -3.06 7.27 -10.06
C ALA A 252 -4.00 6.50 -11.01
N PHE A 253 -5.24 6.23 -10.64
CA PHE A 253 -6.23 5.61 -11.50
C PHE A 253 -7.13 6.68 -12.15
N LYS A 254 -7.30 6.59 -13.47
CA LYS A 254 -8.36 7.30 -14.17
C LYS A 254 -9.64 6.48 -14.12
N GLY A 255 -10.77 7.15 -13.98
CA GLY A 255 -12.07 6.49 -13.95
C GLY A 255 -13.20 7.46 -14.24
N THR A 256 -14.40 6.92 -14.34
CA THR A 256 -15.64 7.70 -14.45
C THR A 256 -15.95 8.35 -13.10
N LYS A 257 -16.36 9.62 -13.12
CA LYS A 257 -16.80 10.29 -11.90
C LYS A 257 -18.12 9.68 -11.42
N ASN A 258 -18.14 9.19 -10.18
CA ASN A 258 -19.36 8.77 -9.53
C ASN A 258 -20.18 10.02 -9.13
N PRO A 259 -21.42 10.20 -9.64
CA PRO A 259 -22.20 11.41 -9.41
C PRO A 259 -22.69 11.56 -7.96
N TYR A 260 -22.61 10.52 -7.15
CA TYR A 260 -23.12 10.46 -5.78
C TYR A 260 -22.06 10.73 -4.71
N LEU A 261 -20.79 10.89 -5.10
CA LEU A 261 -19.68 11.03 -4.17
C LEU A 261 -19.10 12.44 -4.19
N PRO A 262 -18.83 13.04 -3.03
CA PRO A 262 -18.05 14.28 -2.92
C PRO A 262 -16.59 14.01 -3.28
N SER A 263 -15.85 15.09 -3.57
CA SER A 263 -14.43 15.04 -3.90
C SER A 263 -13.60 15.91 -2.97
N SER A 264 -12.36 15.48 -2.70
CA SER A 264 -11.35 16.27 -2.00
C SER A 264 -10.85 17.45 -2.87
N GLN A 265 -9.99 18.31 -2.30
CA GLN A 265 -9.32 19.40 -3.02
C GLN A 265 -8.50 18.92 -4.24
N TRP A 266 -8.01 17.67 -4.23
CA TRP A 266 -7.30 17.03 -5.33
C TRP A 266 -8.19 16.20 -6.25
N GLY A 267 -9.53 16.34 -6.13
CA GLY A 267 -10.50 15.64 -6.97
C GLY A 267 -10.72 14.17 -6.63
N TRP A 268 -10.10 13.65 -5.58
CA TRP A 268 -10.30 12.27 -5.14
C TRP A 268 -11.67 12.13 -4.47
N GLN A 269 -12.46 11.18 -4.95
CA GLN A 269 -13.80 10.95 -4.41
C GLN A 269 -13.74 10.27 -3.05
N ILE A 270 -14.56 10.76 -2.12
CA ILE A 270 -14.60 10.31 -0.72
C ILE A 270 -15.73 9.31 -0.58
N ASP A 271 -15.40 8.05 -0.23
CA ASP A 271 -16.37 6.96 -0.13
C ASP A 271 -16.05 6.02 1.04
N PRO A 272 -16.49 6.33 2.25
CA PRO A 272 -16.31 5.45 3.40
C PRO A 272 -17.02 4.10 3.25
N LEU A 273 -18.23 4.07 2.67
CA LEU A 273 -18.95 2.82 2.44
C LEU A 273 -18.24 1.92 1.44
N GLY A 274 -17.53 2.51 0.48
CA GLY A 274 -16.68 1.79 -0.46
C GLY A 274 -15.53 1.06 0.24
N LEU A 275 -15.00 1.59 1.36
CA LEU A 275 -14.04 0.86 2.19
C LEU A 275 -14.67 -0.40 2.81
N ARG A 276 -15.86 -0.28 3.42
CA ARG A 276 -16.60 -1.44 3.97
C ARG A 276 -16.88 -2.49 2.90
N THR A 277 -17.33 -2.05 1.70
CA THR A 277 -17.57 -2.92 0.55
C THR A 277 -16.29 -3.63 0.10
N THR A 278 -15.16 -2.90 0.00
CA THR A 278 -13.86 -3.45 -0.36
C THR A 278 -13.39 -4.51 0.63
N MET A 279 -13.52 -4.25 1.92
CA MET A 279 -13.17 -5.20 2.98
C MET A 279 -13.98 -6.49 2.88
N ASN A 280 -15.29 -6.38 2.72
CA ASN A 280 -16.16 -7.54 2.55
C ASN A 280 -15.78 -8.33 1.28
N THR A 281 -15.57 -7.65 0.15
CA THR A 281 -15.16 -8.28 -1.10
C THR A 281 -13.86 -9.07 -0.94
N LEU A 282 -12.85 -8.49 -0.29
CA LEU A 282 -11.56 -9.16 -0.08
C LEU A 282 -11.67 -10.31 0.92
N TYR A 283 -12.40 -10.12 2.02
CA TYR A 283 -12.54 -11.15 3.04
C TYR A 283 -13.34 -12.34 2.53
N ASP A 284 -14.49 -12.12 1.87
CA ASP A 284 -15.31 -13.18 1.26
C ASP A 284 -14.51 -13.97 0.22
N ARG A 285 -13.63 -13.30 -0.52
CA ARG A 285 -12.85 -13.91 -1.59
C ARG A 285 -11.71 -14.78 -1.07
N TYR A 286 -11.03 -14.38 0.00
CA TYR A 286 -9.78 -15.00 0.43
C TYR A 286 -9.86 -15.69 1.80
N GLN A 287 -10.79 -15.32 2.65
CA GLN A 287 -10.94 -15.83 4.03
C GLN A 287 -9.61 -15.78 4.80
N LYS A 288 -8.87 -14.69 4.64
CA LYS A 288 -7.63 -14.38 5.35
C LYS A 288 -7.77 -13.04 6.07
N PRO A 289 -7.10 -12.86 7.22
CA PRO A 289 -7.12 -11.58 7.92
C PRO A 289 -6.73 -10.41 7.02
N LEU A 290 -7.39 -9.27 7.19
CA LEU A 290 -7.12 -8.05 6.45
C LEU A 290 -6.27 -7.08 7.27
N PHE A 291 -5.51 -6.22 6.60
CA PHE A 291 -4.82 -5.07 7.20
C PHE A 291 -4.98 -3.86 6.28
N ILE A 292 -5.60 -2.80 6.79
CA ILE A 292 -5.65 -1.52 6.08
C ILE A 292 -4.33 -0.80 6.37
N VAL A 293 -3.41 -0.79 5.40
CA VAL A 293 -2.05 -0.27 5.62
C VAL A 293 -1.84 1.16 5.13
N GLU A 294 -2.79 1.67 4.33
CA GLU A 294 -2.83 3.07 3.93
C GLU A 294 -4.26 3.55 3.77
N ASN A 295 -4.56 4.69 4.37
CA ASN A 295 -5.76 5.49 4.15
C ASN A 295 -5.49 6.91 4.62
N GLY A 296 -6.04 7.92 3.97
CA GLY A 296 -5.81 9.30 4.38
C GLY A 296 -6.31 10.32 3.36
N LEU A 297 -6.29 11.56 3.77
CA LEU A 297 -6.72 12.72 3.00
C LEU A 297 -5.56 13.70 2.82
N GLY A 298 -5.15 13.92 1.57
CA GLY A 298 -4.24 15.00 1.22
C GLY A 298 -4.99 16.33 1.18
N ALA A 299 -4.52 17.32 1.94
CA ALA A 299 -5.12 18.63 2.03
C ALA A 299 -4.08 19.73 2.20
N LYS A 300 -4.44 20.99 1.89
CA LYS A 300 -3.64 22.17 2.22
C LYS A 300 -3.92 22.52 3.67
N ASP A 301 -2.88 22.52 4.47
CA ASP A 301 -2.94 22.88 5.89
C ASP A 301 -2.35 24.27 6.11
N GLU A 302 -2.98 25.04 6.96
CA GLU A 302 -2.53 26.36 7.37
C GLU A 302 -2.13 26.35 8.84
N LEU A 303 -0.90 26.82 9.13
CA LEU A 303 -0.43 26.98 10.52
C LEU A 303 -1.09 28.18 11.16
N ILE A 304 -1.68 27.97 12.32
CA ILE A 304 -2.26 29.00 13.17
C ILE A 304 -1.62 28.96 14.58
N PRO A 305 -1.59 30.08 15.33
CA PRO A 305 -1.16 30.05 16.73
C PRO A 305 -2.05 29.12 17.57
N ASP A 306 -1.42 28.34 18.46
CA ASP A 306 -2.14 27.43 19.37
C ASP A 306 -2.63 28.09 20.68
N GLY A 307 -2.39 29.40 20.85
CA GLY A 307 -2.72 30.16 22.05
C GLY A 307 -1.81 29.86 23.25
N LYS A 308 -0.82 28.98 23.12
CA LYS A 308 0.12 28.55 24.17
C LYS A 308 1.58 28.87 23.81
N GLY A 309 1.79 29.70 22.79
CA GLY A 309 3.12 30.12 22.35
C GLY A 309 3.74 29.17 21.30
N SER A 310 2.95 28.28 20.70
CA SER A 310 3.34 27.41 19.59
C SER A 310 2.36 27.50 18.43
N TRP A 311 2.44 26.55 17.50
CA TRP A 311 1.62 26.49 16.30
C TRP A 311 0.85 25.19 16.21
N THR A 312 -0.30 25.22 15.52
CA THR A 312 -1.14 24.08 15.22
C THR A 312 -1.81 24.22 13.86
N VAL A 313 -2.58 23.23 13.45
CA VAL A 313 -3.49 23.26 12.30
C VAL A 313 -4.88 22.86 12.77
N ASP A 314 -5.90 23.62 12.42
CA ASP A 314 -7.29 23.22 12.61
C ASP A 314 -7.75 22.42 11.40
N ASP A 315 -7.59 21.09 11.47
CA ASP A 315 -7.82 20.14 10.38
C ASP A 315 -9.05 19.26 10.60
N ASP A 316 -10.18 19.87 10.95
CA ASP A 316 -11.47 19.17 11.14
C ASP A 316 -11.89 18.34 9.92
N TYR A 317 -11.62 18.84 8.71
CA TYR A 317 -11.86 18.11 7.47
C TYR A 317 -11.11 16.75 7.41
N ARG A 318 -9.94 16.65 8.04
CA ARG A 318 -9.18 15.40 8.15
C ARG A 318 -9.81 14.48 9.19
N ILE A 319 -10.24 15.05 10.32
CA ILE A 319 -10.95 14.33 11.39
C ILE A 319 -12.25 13.74 10.83
N GLU A 320 -13.05 14.52 10.12
CA GLU A 320 -14.30 14.05 9.50
C GLU A 320 -14.06 12.92 8.51
N TYR A 321 -13.04 13.05 7.64
CA TYR A 321 -12.67 12.00 6.69
C TYR A 321 -12.28 10.70 7.40
N LEU A 322 -11.38 10.79 8.39
CA LEU A 322 -10.89 9.62 9.12
C LEU A 322 -11.99 8.99 9.97
N LYS A 323 -12.81 9.81 10.65
CA LYS A 323 -13.95 9.33 11.44
C LYS A 323 -14.88 8.46 10.59
N ALA A 324 -15.30 8.97 9.44
CA ALA A 324 -16.21 8.25 8.55
C ALA A 324 -15.63 6.91 8.05
N HIS A 325 -14.31 6.87 7.75
CA HIS A 325 -13.65 5.64 7.33
C HIS A 325 -13.43 4.67 8.49
N ILE A 326 -13.13 5.16 9.70
CA ILE A 326 -13.01 4.32 10.90
C ILE A 326 -14.37 3.69 11.25
N GLU A 327 -15.45 4.46 11.20
CA GLU A 327 -16.81 3.94 11.41
C GLU A 327 -17.16 2.87 10.37
N ALA A 328 -16.76 3.04 9.11
CA ALA A 328 -17.00 2.08 8.03
C ALA A 328 -16.25 0.76 8.25
N PHE A 329 -14.96 0.80 8.58
CA PHE A 329 -14.25 -0.46 8.84
C PHE A 329 -14.62 -1.09 10.20
N LYS A 330 -15.01 -0.30 11.19
CA LYS A 330 -15.59 -0.82 12.45
C LYS A 330 -16.85 -1.63 12.15
N ALA A 331 -17.75 -1.10 11.33
CA ALA A 331 -18.94 -1.82 10.91
C ALA A 331 -18.61 -3.11 10.12
N ALA A 332 -17.59 -3.10 9.25
CA ALA A 332 -17.14 -4.32 8.57
C ALA A 332 -16.70 -5.42 9.56
N VAL A 333 -16.06 -5.03 10.67
CA VAL A 333 -15.63 -5.97 11.71
C VAL A 333 -16.81 -6.44 12.57
N GLU A 334 -17.61 -5.50 13.10
CA GLU A 334 -18.62 -5.78 14.11
C GLU A 334 -19.93 -6.35 13.56
N GLU A 335 -20.33 -5.89 12.36
CA GLU A 335 -21.61 -6.27 11.75
C GLU A 335 -21.42 -7.33 10.66
N ASP A 336 -20.32 -7.27 9.89
CA ASP A 336 -20.11 -8.15 8.74
C ASP A 336 -19.17 -9.33 9.07
N GLY A 337 -18.47 -9.30 10.21
CA GLY A 337 -17.59 -10.39 10.66
C GLY A 337 -16.24 -10.45 9.94
N VAL A 338 -15.77 -9.35 9.36
CA VAL A 338 -14.46 -9.27 8.73
C VAL A 338 -13.36 -9.30 9.79
N GLU A 339 -12.36 -10.15 9.63
CA GLU A 339 -11.19 -10.18 10.49
C GLU A 339 -10.19 -9.09 10.07
N LEU A 340 -10.00 -8.08 10.91
CA LEU A 340 -9.09 -6.97 10.68
C LEU A 340 -7.96 -6.97 11.70
N LEU A 341 -6.71 -7.10 11.26
CA LEU A 341 -5.51 -7.07 12.11
C LEU A 341 -5.17 -5.67 12.59
N GLY A 342 -5.41 -4.66 11.75
CA GLY A 342 -5.07 -3.30 12.09
C GLY A 342 -5.34 -2.28 10.99
N TYR A 343 -5.07 -1.03 11.36
CA TYR A 343 -5.25 0.13 10.49
C TYR A 343 -4.07 1.09 10.67
N THR A 344 -3.45 1.48 9.59
CA THR A 344 -2.44 2.55 9.56
C THR A 344 -2.82 3.60 8.52
N THR A 345 -2.63 4.87 8.87
CA THR A 345 -2.86 5.97 7.96
C THR A 345 -1.67 6.18 7.03
N TRP A 346 -1.93 6.69 5.83
CA TRP A 346 -0.88 7.21 4.97
C TRP A 346 -0.40 8.56 5.47
N GLY A 347 0.91 8.62 5.79
CA GLY A 347 1.54 9.84 6.25
C GLY A 347 1.12 10.26 7.66
N CYS A 348 1.50 9.50 8.71
CA CYS A 348 1.27 9.93 10.10
C CYS A 348 1.98 11.25 10.47
N ILE A 349 2.99 11.62 9.71
CA ILE A 349 3.70 12.91 9.70
C ILE A 349 3.69 13.44 8.28
N ASP A 350 3.65 14.76 8.09
CA ASP A 350 3.70 15.35 6.76
C ASP A 350 4.95 14.92 6.00
N LEU A 351 4.76 14.58 4.75
CA LEU A 351 5.77 14.04 3.84
C LEU A 351 5.59 14.64 2.43
N VAL A 352 6.57 14.46 1.58
CA VAL A 352 6.44 14.79 0.16
C VAL A 352 5.42 13.84 -0.47
N SER A 353 4.40 14.39 -1.11
CA SER A 353 3.36 13.60 -1.79
C SER A 353 3.98 12.72 -2.88
N ALA A 354 3.74 11.41 -2.82
CA ALA A 354 4.26 10.45 -3.79
C ALA A 354 3.70 10.68 -5.21
N SER A 355 2.44 11.11 -5.31
CA SER A 355 1.77 11.28 -6.61
C SER A 355 2.07 12.61 -7.29
N THR A 356 2.35 13.68 -6.53
CA THR A 356 2.50 15.05 -7.06
C THR A 356 3.86 15.68 -6.78
N GLY A 357 4.68 15.07 -5.91
CA GLY A 357 6.04 15.56 -5.59
C GLY A 357 6.07 16.84 -4.75
N GLU A 358 4.98 17.19 -4.07
CA GLU A 358 4.83 18.44 -3.32
C GLU A 358 4.64 18.20 -1.81
N MET A 359 5.15 19.12 -0.98
CA MET A 359 4.92 19.15 0.47
C MET A 359 3.58 19.79 0.85
N SER A 360 3.03 20.65 0.01
CA SER A 360 1.78 21.35 0.24
C SER A 360 0.56 20.43 0.32
N LYS A 361 0.63 19.24 -0.28
CA LYS A 361 -0.37 18.20 -0.14
C LYS A 361 -0.09 17.35 1.10
N ARG A 362 -0.65 17.77 2.23
CA ARG A 362 -0.34 17.24 3.55
C ARG A 362 -1.31 16.17 4.00
N TYR A 363 -0.79 15.12 4.62
CA TYR A 363 -1.56 13.96 5.09
C TYR A 363 -1.48 13.76 6.61
N GLY A 364 -0.41 14.25 7.25
CA GLY A 364 -0.02 13.88 8.60
C GLY A 364 -0.88 14.47 9.72
N PHE A 365 -0.80 13.87 10.87
CA PHE A 365 -1.26 14.42 12.16
C PHE A 365 -0.25 15.43 12.74
N ILE A 366 0.96 15.41 12.20
CA ILE A 366 2.08 16.24 12.60
C ILE A 366 2.47 17.07 11.40
N TYR A 367 2.34 18.39 11.54
CA TYR A 367 2.81 19.33 10.53
C TYR A 367 4.32 19.39 10.54
N VAL A 368 4.94 19.39 9.37
CA VAL A 368 6.36 19.61 9.17
C VAL A 368 6.55 20.95 8.44
N ASP A 369 7.28 21.88 9.07
CA ASP A 369 7.58 23.17 8.46
C ASP A 369 8.60 23.02 7.33
N ARG A 370 8.08 22.62 6.17
CA ARG A 370 8.78 22.54 4.89
C ARG A 370 7.83 22.92 3.77
N LYS A 371 8.33 23.71 2.82
CA LYS A 371 7.60 24.15 1.63
C LYS A 371 8.05 23.38 0.39
N ASP A 372 7.33 23.57 -0.72
CA ASP A 372 7.62 22.90 -2.00
C ASP A 372 8.98 23.32 -2.59
N ASP A 373 9.43 24.56 -2.32
CA ASP A 373 10.76 25.06 -2.71
C ASP A 373 11.91 24.53 -1.83
N GLY A 374 11.60 23.69 -0.83
CA GLY A 374 12.55 23.14 0.10
C GLY A 374 12.91 24.03 1.28
N SER A 375 12.36 25.25 1.36
CA SER A 375 12.52 26.14 2.53
C SER A 375 11.71 25.65 3.73
N GLY A 376 12.05 26.17 4.91
CA GLY A 376 11.40 25.84 6.18
C GLY A 376 12.42 25.38 7.23
N THR A 377 11.98 25.29 8.47
CA THR A 377 12.83 24.97 9.63
C THR A 377 12.85 23.48 9.96
N LEU A 378 12.01 22.67 9.33
CA LEU A 378 11.72 21.29 9.67
C LEU A 378 11.13 21.12 11.08
N ALA A 379 10.66 22.17 11.72
CA ALA A 379 9.95 22.09 12.99
C ALA A 379 8.67 21.26 12.84
N ARG A 380 8.28 20.56 13.91
CA ARG A 380 7.10 19.68 13.94
C ARG A 380 6.08 20.25 14.91
N TYR A 381 4.85 20.37 14.41
CA TYR A 381 3.73 20.89 15.20
C TYR A 381 2.58 19.88 15.18
N ARG A 382 1.96 19.66 16.35
CA ARG A 382 0.79 18.79 16.47
C ARG A 382 -0.42 19.49 15.88
N LYS A 383 -1.12 18.82 14.95
CA LYS A 383 -2.40 19.30 14.41
C LYS A 383 -3.55 18.95 15.37
N LYS A 384 -4.73 19.48 15.18
CA LYS A 384 -5.93 19.11 15.95
C LYS A 384 -6.21 17.61 15.83
N SER A 385 -6.08 17.06 14.64
CA SER A 385 -6.23 15.62 14.38
C SER A 385 -5.27 14.75 15.18
N PHE A 386 -4.10 15.24 15.61
CA PHE A 386 -3.17 14.52 16.49
C PHE A 386 -3.85 14.10 17.80
N TYR A 387 -4.51 15.02 18.44
CA TYR A 387 -5.17 14.78 19.73
C TYR A 387 -6.44 13.95 19.59
N TRP A 388 -7.19 14.19 18.51
CA TRP A 388 -8.38 13.40 18.19
C TRP A 388 -8.03 11.95 17.88
N TYR A 389 -7.00 11.72 17.08
CA TYR A 389 -6.58 10.35 16.73
C TYR A 389 -6.00 9.60 17.93
N LYS A 390 -5.29 10.32 18.83
CA LYS A 390 -4.87 9.79 20.13
C LYS A 390 -6.07 9.28 20.93
N GLN A 391 -7.12 10.08 21.07
CA GLN A 391 -8.36 9.68 21.76
C GLN A 391 -8.98 8.42 21.12
N GLY A 392 -9.00 8.35 19.78
CA GLY A 392 -9.47 7.20 19.03
C GLY A 392 -8.66 5.93 19.33
N ILE A 393 -7.32 6.04 19.37
CA ILE A 393 -6.43 4.91 19.69
C ILE A 393 -6.60 4.47 21.17
N GLU A 394 -6.63 5.40 22.12
CA GLU A 394 -6.78 5.12 23.53
C GLU A 394 -8.10 4.40 23.85
N SER A 395 -9.15 4.70 23.10
CA SER A 395 -10.47 4.06 23.24
C SER A 395 -10.67 2.84 22.32
N ASN A 396 -9.67 2.43 21.57
CA ASN A 396 -9.78 1.39 20.55
C ASN A 396 -10.94 1.64 19.55
N GLY A 397 -11.10 2.92 19.14
CA GLY A 397 -12.15 3.33 18.19
C GLY A 397 -13.54 3.54 18.78
N GLU A 398 -13.71 3.42 20.09
CA GLU A 398 -15.01 3.64 20.75
C GLU A 398 -15.34 5.14 20.88
N ASN A 399 -14.35 5.98 21.07
CA ASN A 399 -14.53 7.43 21.20
C ASN A 399 -13.96 8.17 19.99
N LEU A 400 -14.81 8.47 19.04
CA LEU A 400 -14.52 9.26 17.84
C LEU A 400 -15.23 10.63 17.88
N GLU A 401 -15.69 11.06 19.07
CA GLU A 401 -16.32 12.34 19.23
C GLU A 401 -15.35 13.51 19.09
N PRO A 402 -15.83 14.70 18.72
CA PRO A 402 -15.01 15.91 18.70
C PRO A 402 -14.29 16.12 20.04
N LEU A 403 -13.07 16.67 19.98
CA LEU A 403 -12.36 17.03 21.20
C LEU A 403 -13.17 18.03 22.01
N LYS A 404 -13.26 17.82 23.30
CA LYS A 404 -13.84 18.83 24.21
C LYS A 404 -12.95 20.07 24.21
N ALA A 405 -13.56 21.26 24.07
CA ALA A 405 -12.91 22.56 24.08
C ALA A 405 -12.13 22.79 25.41
#